data_914d0adc987c7a8235ef0c5f7118219b
#
_entry.id   914d0adc987c7a8235ef0c5f7118219b
#
_cell.length_a   1.000
_cell.length_b   1.000
_cell.length_c   1.000
_cell.angle_alpha   90.00
_cell.angle_beta   90.00
_cell.angle_gamma   90.00
#
_symmetry.space_group_name_H-M   'P 1'
#
loop_
_entity.id
_entity.type
_entity.pdbx_description
1 polymer ?
#
loop_
_entity_poly.entity_id
_entity_poly.type
_entity_poly.pdbx_seq_one_letter_code
_entity_poly.pdbx_strand_id
1 'polypeptide(L)'
;MLILISPAKTLDYQSPLATRRYTQPELLDHAQQLIDVARRLSDEEIADLMSISSKLAALNATRFHDWHPVFTPDNARQAILAFKGDVYTGLQAETFSDADFDFAQQHLRMLSGLYGVLRPLDLMQPYRLEMGTRLENARGKDLYSFWGDTITHKLNEAIAAQGDNVVVNLASDEYFKAVKPGKLNAQIIKPVFLDEKNGKFKVISFYAKKARGLMSRFIIENQLTQPEQLATFDREGYAFDSAASGDSELVFKRHEQ
;
A
#
# COMPACT_ATOMS: atom_id res chain seq x y z
N MET A 1 10.18 13.01 1.98
CA MET A 1 10.01 11.65 2.54
C MET A 1 9.12 10.84 1.60
N LEU A 2 9.42 9.56 1.39
CA LEU A 2 8.58 8.63 0.65
C LEU A 2 7.75 7.80 1.62
N ILE A 3 6.44 7.77 1.45
CA ILE A 3 5.50 7.02 2.30
C ILE A 3 5.17 5.70 1.62
N LEU A 4 5.26 4.59 2.35
CA LEU A 4 4.84 3.25 1.86
C LEU A 4 3.63 2.77 2.64
N ILE A 5 2.59 2.34 1.91
CA ILE A 5 1.39 1.71 2.49
C ILE A 5 1.09 0.38 1.82
N SER A 6 0.34 -0.46 2.52
CA SER A 6 -0.22 -1.70 1.96
C SER A 6 -1.46 -1.42 1.10
N PRO A 7 -1.78 -2.30 0.16
CA PRO A 7 -3.06 -2.27 -0.56
C PRO A 7 -4.20 -2.74 0.35
N ALA A 8 -5.39 -2.87 -0.21
CA ALA A 8 -6.55 -3.49 0.44
C ALA A 8 -7.09 -4.67 -0.37
N LYS A 9 -7.74 -5.61 0.32
CA LYS A 9 -8.42 -6.76 -0.32
C LYS A 9 -9.74 -6.35 -0.95
N THR A 10 -10.41 -5.36 -0.37
CA THR A 10 -11.67 -4.79 -0.88
C THR A 10 -11.34 -3.64 -1.82
N LEU A 11 -12.12 -3.54 -2.89
CA LEU A 11 -11.96 -2.54 -3.92
C LEU A 11 -13.28 -1.78 -4.14
N ASP A 12 -13.16 -0.52 -4.54
CA ASP A 12 -14.27 0.34 -4.90
C ASP A 12 -14.10 0.84 -6.35
N TYR A 13 -15.00 0.40 -7.22
CA TYR A 13 -15.07 0.81 -8.63
C TYR A 13 -16.37 1.54 -8.96
N GLN A 14 -17.18 1.91 -7.95
CA GLN A 14 -18.51 2.47 -8.13
C GLN A 14 -18.68 3.89 -7.60
N SER A 15 -17.99 4.24 -6.51
CA SER A 15 -18.11 5.58 -5.91
C SER A 15 -17.64 6.67 -6.89
N PRO A 16 -18.18 7.89 -6.82
CA PRO A 16 -17.72 9.01 -7.64
C PRO A 16 -16.21 9.24 -7.48
N LEU A 17 -15.55 9.64 -8.57
CA LEU A 17 -14.13 9.95 -8.57
C LEU A 17 -13.89 11.37 -8.01
N ALA A 18 -12.99 11.49 -7.03
CA ALA A 18 -12.55 12.80 -6.53
C ALA A 18 -11.63 13.53 -7.52
N THR A 19 -11.00 12.81 -8.43
CA THR A 19 -10.22 13.39 -9.53
C THR A 19 -10.33 12.52 -10.78
N ARG A 20 -10.24 13.16 -11.96
CA ARG A 20 -10.17 12.45 -13.26
C ARG A 20 -8.73 12.33 -13.78
N ARG A 21 -7.77 12.93 -13.08
CA ARG A 21 -6.35 12.81 -13.41
C ARG A 21 -5.90 11.38 -13.18
N TYR A 22 -5.05 10.86 -14.05
CA TYR A 22 -4.49 9.51 -13.89
C TYR A 22 -3.11 9.38 -14.52
N THR A 23 -2.41 8.34 -14.13
CA THR A 23 -1.14 7.90 -14.70
C THR A 23 -1.20 6.40 -15.00
N GLN A 24 -0.23 5.90 -15.76
CA GLN A 24 -0.13 4.48 -16.07
C GLN A 24 0.84 3.80 -15.09
N PRO A 25 0.54 2.59 -14.59
CA PRO A 25 1.47 1.83 -13.77
C PRO A 25 2.78 1.54 -14.51
N GLU A 26 3.89 1.55 -13.79
CA GLU A 26 5.22 1.44 -14.40
C GLU A 26 5.66 -0.02 -14.62
N LEU A 27 5.02 -0.99 -13.98
CA LEU A 27 5.43 -2.40 -13.97
C LEU A 27 4.40 -3.33 -14.63
N LEU A 28 3.67 -2.84 -15.66
CA LEU A 28 2.61 -3.61 -16.33
C LEU A 28 3.13 -4.88 -17.01
N ASP A 29 4.34 -4.87 -17.55
CA ASP A 29 4.95 -6.06 -18.17
C ASP A 29 5.18 -7.18 -17.13
N HIS A 30 5.50 -6.81 -15.88
CA HIS A 30 5.61 -7.75 -14.79
C HIS A 30 4.23 -8.26 -14.34
N ALA A 31 3.25 -7.36 -14.25
CA ALA A 31 1.88 -7.74 -13.92
C ALA A 31 1.30 -8.72 -14.95
N GLN A 32 1.56 -8.49 -16.24
CA GLN A 32 1.14 -9.41 -17.32
C GLN A 32 1.70 -10.81 -17.10
N GLN A 33 2.97 -10.96 -16.73
CA GLN A 33 3.57 -12.28 -16.46
C GLN A 33 2.85 -13.02 -15.33
N LEU A 34 2.45 -12.31 -14.26
CA LEU A 34 1.68 -12.90 -13.15
C LEU A 34 0.26 -13.25 -13.58
N ILE A 35 -0.38 -12.40 -14.37
CA ILE A 35 -1.70 -12.65 -14.94
C ILE A 35 -1.68 -13.90 -15.83
N ASP A 36 -0.65 -14.07 -16.66
CA ASP A 36 -0.52 -15.22 -17.56
C ASP A 36 -0.38 -16.54 -16.77
N VAL A 37 0.20 -16.50 -15.58
CA VAL A 37 0.22 -17.65 -14.65
C VAL A 37 -1.15 -17.83 -14.01
N ALA A 38 -1.73 -16.78 -13.45
CA ALA A 38 -2.99 -16.84 -12.70
C ALA A 38 -4.18 -17.30 -13.56
N ARG A 39 -4.20 -16.94 -14.85
CA ARG A 39 -5.22 -17.36 -15.82
C ARG A 39 -5.29 -18.87 -16.07
N ARG A 40 -4.23 -19.62 -15.75
CA ARG A 40 -4.16 -21.06 -15.96
C ARG A 40 -4.75 -21.84 -14.80
N LEU A 41 -4.99 -21.18 -13.67
CA LEU A 41 -5.50 -21.80 -12.47
C LEU A 41 -7.02 -21.95 -12.56
N SER A 42 -7.53 -23.11 -12.09
CA SER A 42 -8.95 -23.32 -11.89
C SER A 42 -9.47 -22.50 -10.68
N ASP A 43 -10.78 -22.38 -10.57
CA ASP A 43 -11.41 -21.71 -9.41
C ASP A 43 -11.03 -22.40 -8.09
N GLU A 44 -10.94 -23.74 -8.07
CA GLU A 44 -10.52 -24.50 -6.91
C GLU A 44 -9.04 -24.20 -6.55
N GLU A 45 -8.15 -24.19 -7.53
CA GLU A 45 -6.74 -23.86 -7.31
C GLU A 45 -6.56 -22.43 -6.79
N ILE A 46 -7.36 -21.47 -7.29
CA ILE A 46 -7.37 -20.08 -6.79
C ILE A 46 -7.90 -20.03 -5.36
N ALA A 47 -8.96 -20.78 -5.04
CA ALA A 47 -9.53 -20.84 -3.69
C ALA A 47 -8.49 -21.34 -2.68
N ASP A 48 -7.80 -22.44 -3.02
CA ASP A 48 -6.77 -23.04 -2.18
C ASP A 48 -5.54 -22.12 -2.03
N LEU A 49 -5.04 -21.59 -3.16
CA LEU A 49 -3.87 -20.70 -3.21
C LEU A 49 -4.03 -19.46 -2.32
N MET A 50 -5.21 -18.85 -2.35
CA MET A 50 -5.49 -17.59 -1.62
C MET A 50 -6.24 -17.83 -0.31
N SER A 51 -6.62 -19.08 0.02
CA SER A 51 -7.45 -19.43 1.18
C SER A 51 -8.74 -18.62 1.23
N ILE A 52 -9.50 -18.60 0.15
CA ILE A 52 -10.75 -17.86 -0.03
C ILE A 52 -11.92 -18.76 -0.40
N SER A 53 -13.14 -18.24 -0.23
CA SER A 53 -14.35 -18.98 -0.63
C SER A 53 -14.43 -19.18 -2.15
N SER A 54 -15.13 -20.23 -2.59
CA SER A 54 -15.36 -20.52 -4.02
C SER A 54 -15.96 -19.33 -4.76
N LYS A 55 -16.88 -18.57 -4.12
CA LYS A 55 -17.45 -17.36 -4.71
C LYS A 55 -16.39 -16.27 -4.98
N LEU A 56 -15.46 -16.07 -4.05
CA LEU A 56 -14.36 -15.13 -4.23
C LEU A 56 -13.32 -15.65 -5.23
N ALA A 57 -13.10 -16.95 -5.30
CA ALA A 57 -12.21 -17.56 -6.28
C ALA A 57 -12.74 -17.37 -7.70
N ALA A 58 -14.01 -17.67 -7.96
CA ALA A 58 -14.67 -17.45 -9.25
C ALA A 58 -14.61 -15.95 -9.67
N LEU A 59 -14.86 -15.03 -8.72
CA LEU A 59 -14.74 -13.59 -9.00
C LEU A 59 -13.31 -13.22 -9.44
N ASN A 60 -12.29 -13.76 -8.77
CA ASN A 60 -10.90 -13.44 -9.10
C ASN A 60 -10.40 -14.15 -10.35
N ALA A 61 -10.87 -15.35 -10.65
CA ALA A 61 -10.66 -16.01 -11.94
C ALA A 61 -11.18 -15.13 -13.08
N THR A 62 -12.42 -14.61 -12.96
CA THR A 62 -12.99 -13.66 -13.94
C THR A 62 -12.12 -12.41 -14.08
N ARG A 63 -11.67 -11.82 -12.97
CA ARG A 63 -10.79 -10.64 -12.99
C ARG A 63 -9.47 -10.91 -13.72
N PHE A 64 -8.85 -12.08 -13.51
CA PHE A 64 -7.63 -12.46 -14.22
C PHE A 64 -7.87 -12.68 -15.71
N HIS A 65 -9.00 -13.25 -16.07
CA HIS A 65 -9.37 -13.43 -17.50
C HIS A 65 -9.64 -12.10 -18.20
N ASP A 66 -10.36 -11.19 -17.54
CA ASP A 66 -10.74 -9.89 -18.09
C ASP A 66 -9.60 -8.88 -18.11
N TRP A 67 -8.53 -9.11 -17.32
CA TRP A 67 -7.41 -8.20 -17.24
C TRP A 67 -6.76 -7.99 -18.62
N HIS A 68 -6.51 -6.73 -18.97
CA HIS A 68 -5.97 -6.34 -20.27
C HIS A 68 -4.82 -5.34 -20.09
N PRO A 69 -3.70 -5.43 -20.83
CA PRO A 69 -2.52 -4.57 -20.63
C PRO A 69 -2.75 -3.09 -21.01
N VAL A 70 -3.82 -2.78 -21.73
CA VAL A 70 -4.17 -1.39 -22.06
C VAL A 70 -5.14 -0.85 -21.02
N PHE A 71 -4.67 0.07 -20.17
CA PHE A 71 -5.46 0.67 -19.10
C PHE A 71 -6.04 2.00 -19.54
N THR A 72 -7.34 2.15 -19.36
CA THR A 72 -8.10 3.37 -19.63
C THR A 72 -9.05 3.65 -18.45
N PRO A 73 -9.56 4.88 -18.30
CA PRO A 73 -10.58 5.18 -17.29
C PRO A 73 -11.86 4.33 -17.39
N ASP A 74 -12.11 3.67 -18.52
CA ASP A 74 -13.28 2.82 -18.72
C ASP A 74 -13.09 1.43 -18.12
N ASN A 75 -11.86 0.93 -18.01
CA ASN A 75 -11.55 -0.41 -17.49
C ASN A 75 -10.71 -0.43 -16.22
N ALA A 76 -10.29 0.74 -15.74
CA ALA A 76 -9.38 0.87 -14.60
C ALA A 76 -9.69 2.13 -13.79
N ARG A 77 -9.22 2.18 -12.56
CA ARG A 77 -9.44 3.28 -11.62
C ARG A 77 -8.12 3.63 -10.92
N GLN A 78 -7.95 4.90 -10.53
CA GLN A 78 -6.80 5.35 -9.75
C GLN A 78 -6.65 4.51 -8.49
N ALA A 79 -5.46 3.99 -8.24
CA ALA A 79 -5.19 3.03 -7.16
C ALA A 79 -5.61 3.58 -5.78
N ILE A 80 -5.32 4.85 -5.49
CA ILE A 80 -5.67 5.50 -4.21
C ILE A 80 -7.18 5.60 -3.99
N LEU A 81 -7.98 5.62 -5.05
CA LEU A 81 -9.45 5.67 -5.02
C LEU A 81 -10.11 4.31 -5.23
N ALA A 82 -9.33 3.31 -5.66
CA ALA A 82 -9.81 1.95 -5.89
C ALA A 82 -9.68 1.07 -4.65
N PHE A 83 -8.61 1.19 -3.88
CA PHE A 83 -8.45 0.44 -2.64
C PHE A 83 -9.40 0.92 -1.55
N LYS A 84 -10.04 -0.03 -0.84
CA LYS A 84 -10.99 0.22 0.24
C LYS A 84 -10.71 -0.71 1.42
N GLY A 85 -10.53 -0.15 2.60
CA GLY A 85 -10.21 -0.88 3.83
C GLY A 85 -9.69 0.07 4.90
N ASP A 86 -9.29 -0.46 6.05
CA ASP A 86 -8.98 0.35 7.24
C ASP A 86 -7.91 1.44 6.98
N VAL A 87 -6.85 1.14 6.23
CA VAL A 87 -5.83 2.14 5.84
C VAL A 87 -6.49 3.28 5.05
N TYR A 88 -7.31 2.94 4.07
CA TYR A 88 -7.95 3.90 3.16
C TYR A 88 -9.09 4.66 3.83
N THR A 89 -9.74 4.06 4.85
CA THR A 89 -10.68 4.76 5.74
C THR A 89 -9.97 5.85 6.56
N GLY A 90 -8.72 5.64 6.96
CA GLY A 90 -7.90 6.67 7.61
C GLY A 90 -7.35 7.70 6.62
N LEU A 91 -7.03 7.29 5.40
CA LEU A 91 -6.48 8.16 4.35
C LEU A 91 -7.53 9.11 3.77
N GLN A 92 -8.75 8.66 3.52
CA GLN A 92 -9.88 9.43 2.99
C GLN A 92 -9.51 10.24 1.73
N ALA A 93 -8.87 9.60 0.76
CA ALA A 93 -8.37 10.27 -0.44
C ALA A 93 -9.48 10.88 -1.32
N GLU A 94 -10.73 10.45 -1.15
CA GLU A 94 -11.91 11.02 -1.80
C GLU A 94 -12.18 12.48 -1.38
N THR A 95 -11.55 12.96 -0.32
CA THR A 95 -11.67 14.34 0.18
C THR A 95 -10.44 15.19 -0.11
N PHE A 96 -9.44 14.66 -0.82
CA PHE A 96 -8.21 15.37 -1.14
C PHE A 96 -8.46 16.52 -2.11
N SER A 97 -7.75 17.63 -1.88
CA SER A 97 -7.59 18.71 -2.85
C SER A 97 -6.64 18.30 -3.99
N ASP A 98 -6.60 19.09 -5.05
CA ASP A 98 -5.63 18.90 -6.13
C ASP A 98 -4.18 18.97 -5.63
N ALA A 99 -3.88 19.86 -4.68
CA ALA A 99 -2.56 19.97 -4.06
C ALA A 99 -2.20 18.71 -3.24
N ASP A 100 -3.17 18.11 -2.54
CA ASP A 100 -2.96 16.86 -1.82
C ASP A 100 -2.68 15.71 -2.78
N PHE A 101 -3.41 15.64 -3.91
CA PHE A 101 -3.12 14.63 -4.94
C PHE A 101 -1.74 14.84 -5.57
N ASP A 102 -1.30 16.08 -5.79
CA ASP A 102 0.02 16.37 -6.33
C ASP A 102 1.13 15.94 -5.37
N PHE A 103 0.98 16.26 -4.09
CA PHE A 103 1.93 15.83 -3.06
C PHE A 103 1.92 14.30 -2.91
N ALA A 104 0.72 13.69 -2.82
CA ALA A 104 0.59 12.23 -2.71
C ALA A 104 1.23 11.52 -3.90
N GLN A 105 1.02 11.99 -5.13
CA GLN A 105 1.59 11.38 -6.34
C GLN A 105 3.13 11.32 -6.31
N GLN A 106 3.75 12.33 -5.70
CA GLN A 106 5.20 12.38 -5.55
C GLN A 106 5.68 11.53 -4.36
N HIS A 107 4.96 11.55 -3.24
CA HIS A 107 5.45 11.10 -1.94
C HIS A 107 4.83 9.79 -1.42
N LEU A 108 3.78 9.25 -2.04
CA LEU A 108 3.12 8.02 -1.60
C LEU A 108 3.32 6.90 -2.62
N ARG A 109 3.61 5.68 -2.11
CA ARG A 109 3.63 4.45 -2.89
C ARG A 109 2.81 3.37 -2.21
N MET A 110 1.97 2.70 -2.99
CA MET A 110 1.20 1.53 -2.55
C MET A 110 1.89 0.28 -3.06
N LEU A 111 2.28 -0.60 -2.14
CA LEU A 111 2.84 -1.91 -2.50
C LEU A 111 1.71 -2.81 -3.01
N SER A 112 2.01 -3.68 -3.96
CA SER A 112 1.00 -4.53 -4.59
C SER A 112 1.59 -5.87 -5.00
N GLY A 113 0.87 -6.96 -4.70
CA GLY A 113 1.27 -8.30 -5.13
C GLY A 113 1.28 -8.44 -6.65
N LEU A 114 0.32 -7.84 -7.35
CA LEU A 114 0.20 -7.90 -8.81
C LEU A 114 1.01 -6.81 -9.52
N TYR A 115 0.95 -5.57 -9.04
CA TYR A 115 1.55 -4.42 -9.73
C TYR A 115 2.90 -3.99 -9.15
N GLY A 116 3.40 -4.66 -8.10
CA GLY A 116 4.64 -4.34 -7.39
C GLY A 116 4.56 -3.05 -6.60
N VAL A 117 4.64 -1.92 -7.29
CA VAL A 117 4.53 -0.56 -6.73
C VAL A 117 3.59 0.26 -7.58
N LEU A 118 2.64 0.94 -6.93
CA LEU A 118 1.71 1.87 -7.55
C LEU A 118 1.88 3.28 -6.98
N ARG A 119 1.79 4.28 -7.85
CA ARG A 119 1.59 5.67 -7.45
C ARG A 119 0.09 5.92 -7.23
N PRO A 120 -0.31 6.92 -6.45
CA PRO A 120 -1.72 7.22 -6.17
C PRO A 120 -2.65 7.27 -7.38
N LEU A 121 -2.22 7.95 -8.43
CA LEU A 121 -3.01 8.17 -9.63
C LEU A 121 -2.82 7.08 -10.70
N ASP A 122 -2.00 6.06 -10.46
CA ASP A 122 -1.85 4.94 -11.39
C ASP A 122 -3.19 4.21 -11.53
N LEU A 123 -3.61 4.01 -12.77
CA LEU A 123 -4.78 3.21 -13.07
C LEU A 123 -4.51 1.74 -12.70
N MET A 124 -5.48 1.09 -12.07
CA MET A 124 -5.42 -0.34 -11.82
C MET A 124 -6.75 -1.00 -12.16
N GLN A 125 -6.69 -2.16 -12.77
CA GLN A 125 -7.82 -3.04 -12.93
C GLN A 125 -8.03 -3.86 -11.65
N PRO A 126 -9.28 -4.29 -11.35
CA PRO A 126 -9.58 -5.01 -10.12
C PRO A 126 -8.85 -6.35 -10.08
N TYR A 127 -8.27 -6.65 -8.93
CA TYR A 127 -7.56 -7.90 -8.66
C TYR A 127 -7.60 -8.24 -7.17
N ARG A 128 -7.24 -9.47 -6.85
CA ARG A 128 -6.80 -9.87 -5.52
C ARG A 128 -5.61 -10.81 -5.69
N LEU A 129 -4.47 -10.38 -5.20
CA LEU A 129 -3.24 -11.17 -5.14
C LEU A 129 -2.37 -10.57 -4.03
N GLU A 130 -2.38 -11.19 -2.85
CA GLU A 130 -1.63 -10.73 -1.68
C GLU A 130 -0.14 -11.05 -1.84
N MET A 131 0.74 -10.21 -1.31
CA MET A 131 2.18 -10.36 -1.50
C MET A 131 2.73 -11.68 -0.94
N GLY A 132 2.12 -12.20 0.14
CA GLY A 132 2.49 -13.47 0.74
C GLY A 132 2.01 -14.72 -0.02
N THR A 133 1.30 -14.55 -1.15
CA THR A 133 0.77 -15.67 -1.96
C THR A 133 1.91 -16.47 -2.60
N ARG A 134 1.83 -17.79 -2.48
CA ARG A 134 2.80 -18.74 -3.04
C ARG A 134 2.47 -19.08 -4.49
N LEU A 135 2.27 -18.07 -5.32
CA LEU A 135 2.08 -18.27 -6.76
C LEU A 135 3.40 -18.66 -7.40
N GLU A 136 3.55 -19.94 -7.74
CA GLU A 136 4.72 -20.43 -8.47
C GLU A 136 4.79 -19.78 -9.86
N ASN A 137 5.96 -19.34 -10.25
CA ASN A 137 6.19 -18.57 -11.47
C ASN A 137 7.59 -18.82 -12.03
N ALA A 138 7.89 -18.26 -13.17
CA ALA A 138 9.18 -18.46 -13.85
C ALA A 138 10.42 -17.97 -13.05
N ARG A 139 10.23 -17.15 -12.02
CA ARG A 139 11.31 -16.59 -11.18
C ARG A 139 11.41 -17.26 -9.80
N GLY A 140 10.47 -18.15 -9.44
CA GLY A 140 10.50 -18.86 -8.18
C GLY A 140 9.12 -19.26 -7.66
N LYS A 141 9.07 -19.65 -6.40
CA LYS A 141 7.92 -20.31 -5.78
C LYS A 141 6.85 -19.36 -5.22
N ASP A 142 7.11 -18.08 -5.21
CA ASP A 142 6.25 -17.07 -4.57
C ASP A 142 6.44 -15.67 -5.19
N LEU A 143 5.64 -14.72 -4.75
CA LEU A 143 5.74 -13.33 -5.23
C LEU A 143 7.00 -12.60 -4.73
N TYR A 144 7.54 -12.96 -3.57
CA TYR A 144 8.80 -12.40 -3.10
C TYR A 144 9.96 -12.74 -4.05
N SER A 145 10.01 -14.00 -4.51
CA SER A 145 10.96 -14.45 -5.53
C SER A 145 10.72 -13.78 -6.87
N PHE A 146 9.44 -13.59 -7.25
CA PHE A 146 9.08 -12.93 -8.50
C PHE A 146 9.55 -11.47 -8.54
N TRP A 147 9.24 -10.72 -7.51
CA TRP A 147 9.59 -9.29 -7.46
C TRP A 147 11.09 -9.06 -7.23
N GLY A 148 11.78 -9.95 -6.50
CA GLY A 148 13.22 -9.84 -6.25
C GLY A 148 13.62 -8.46 -5.77
N ASP A 149 14.42 -7.76 -6.56
CA ASP A 149 14.88 -6.38 -6.30
C ASP A 149 14.06 -5.31 -7.03
N THR A 150 13.11 -5.70 -7.89
CA THR A 150 12.38 -4.77 -8.77
C THR A 150 11.66 -3.67 -8.00
N ILE A 151 10.95 -4.02 -6.93
CA ILE A 151 10.24 -3.05 -6.08
C ILE A 151 11.23 -2.07 -5.46
N THR A 152 12.34 -2.55 -4.90
CA THR A 152 13.36 -1.72 -4.26
C THR A 152 13.99 -0.75 -5.26
N HIS A 153 14.26 -1.20 -6.49
CA HIS A 153 14.80 -0.33 -7.56
C HIS A 153 13.82 0.81 -7.86
N LYS A 154 12.51 0.52 -8.00
CA LYS A 154 11.48 1.55 -8.23
C LYS A 154 11.35 2.53 -7.07
N LEU A 155 11.47 2.05 -5.84
CA LEU A 155 11.48 2.93 -4.67
C LEU A 155 12.73 3.82 -4.64
N ASN A 156 13.90 3.30 -5.01
CA ASN A 156 15.13 4.10 -5.11
C ASN A 156 15.04 5.18 -6.20
N GLU A 157 14.39 4.90 -7.33
CA GLU A 157 14.09 5.91 -8.36
C GLU A 157 13.22 7.04 -7.78
N ALA A 158 12.16 6.69 -7.03
CA ALA A 158 11.29 7.67 -6.40
C ALA A 158 12.01 8.49 -5.32
N ILE A 159 12.85 7.87 -4.50
CA ILE A 159 13.67 8.54 -3.48
C ILE A 159 14.63 9.54 -4.14
N ALA A 160 15.32 9.13 -5.20
CA ALA A 160 16.24 9.99 -5.93
C ALA A 160 15.53 11.20 -6.58
N ALA A 161 14.31 10.99 -7.10
CA ALA A 161 13.51 12.05 -7.71
C ALA A 161 13.04 13.12 -6.70
N GLN A 162 12.85 12.74 -5.43
CA GLN A 162 12.48 13.67 -4.36
C GLN A 162 13.66 14.48 -3.82
N GLY A 163 14.86 13.95 -3.96
CA GLY A 163 16.07 14.58 -3.44
C GLY A 163 16.27 14.45 -1.93
N ASP A 164 15.47 13.62 -1.25
CA ASP A 164 15.65 13.23 0.15
C ASP A 164 15.88 11.71 0.27
N ASN A 165 16.29 11.25 1.45
CA ASN A 165 16.64 9.87 1.69
C ASN A 165 15.88 9.27 2.90
N VAL A 166 14.61 9.63 3.07
CA VAL A 166 13.77 9.12 4.14
C VAL A 166 12.57 8.37 3.58
N VAL A 167 12.36 7.14 4.07
CA VAL A 167 11.17 6.33 3.82
C VAL A 167 10.38 6.18 5.12
N VAL A 168 9.11 6.56 5.11
CA VAL A 168 8.16 6.30 6.18
C VAL A 168 7.41 5.01 5.88
N ASN A 169 7.76 3.94 6.59
CA ASN A 169 7.14 2.63 6.38
C ASN A 169 5.84 2.50 7.17
N LEU A 170 4.72 2.67 6.51
CA LEU A 170 3.36 2.44 7.00
C LEU A 170 2.73 1.18 6.38
N ALA A 171 3.50 0.39 5.65
CA ALA A 171 3.08 -0.91 5.14
C ALA A 171 3.12 -1.99 6.24
N SER A 172 2.38 -3.09 6.02
CA SER A 172 2.50 -4.28 6.87
C SER A 172 3.81 -5.01 6.61
N ASP A 173 4.21 -5.84 7.57
CA ASP A 173 5.43 -6.65 7.43
C ASP A 173 5.37 -7.59 6.22
N GLU A 174 4.17 -8.12 5.89
CA GLU A 174 3.96 -8.94 4.68
C GLU A 174 4.38 -8.19 3.41
N TYR A 175 3.94 -6.94 3.25
CA TYR A 175 4.24 -6.15 2.07
C TYR A 175 5.64 -5.56 2.11
N PHE A 176 6.08 -5.07 3.26
CA PHE A 176 7.43 -4.51 3.39
C PHE A 176 8.53 -5.56 3.22
N LYS A 177 8.26 -6.83 3.46
CA LYS A 177 9.19 -7.94 3.19
C LYS A 177 9.59 -8.02 1.71
N ALA A 178 8.77 -7.52 0.78
CA ALA A 178 9.11 -7.43 -0.63
C ALA A 178 10.13 -6.31 -0.94
N VAL A 179 10.28 -5.36 -0.04
CA VAL A 179 11.34 -4.34 -0.08
C VAL A 179 12.60 -4.93 0.54
N LYS A 180 13.76 -4.66 -0.05
CA LYS A 180 15.07 -5.09 0.47
C LYS A 180 15.71 -3.92 1.23
N PRO A 181 15.54 -3.81 2.57
CA PRO A 181 16.00 -2.64 3.32
C PRO A 181 17.49 -2.33 3.13
N GLY A 182 18.33 -3.37 3.05
CA GLY A 182 19.78 -3.22 2.82
C GLY A 182 20.17 -2.71 1.43
N LYS A 183 19.23 -2.63 0.49
CA LYS A 183 19.40 -2.08 -0.86
C LYS A 183 18.63 -0.79 -1.09
N LEU A 184 17.91 -0.31 -0.07
CA LEU A 184 17.13 0.92 -0.14
C LEU A 184 18.05 2.10 0.20
N ASN A 185 18.08 3.11 -0.67
CA ASN A 185 18.92 4.29 -0.51
C ASN A 185 18.27 5.33 0.41
N ALA A 186 17.79 4.90 1.58
CA ALA A 186 17.07 5.74 2.52
C ALA A 186 17.18 5.25 3.96
N GLN A 187 17.06 6.18 4.90
CA GLN A 187 16.72 5.88 6.28
C GLN A 187 15.24 5.45 6.35
N ILE A 188 14.97 4.37 7.05
CA ILE A 188 13.61 3.86 7.24
C ILE A 188 13.11 4.29 8.60
N ILE A 189 12.00 5.01 8.62
CA ILE A 189 11.25 5.38 9.82
C ILE A 189 9.97 4.54 9.86
N LYS A 190 9.74 3.84 10.97
CA LYS A 190 8.55 3.00 11.17
C LYS A 190 7.68 3.58 12.29
N PRO A 191 6.57 4.24 11.98
CA PRO A 191 5.58 4.60 12.99
C PRO A 191 4.86 3.34 13.52
N VAL A 192 4.73 3.27 14.84
CA VAL A 192 4.05 2.18 15.56
C VAL A 192 2.91 2.77 16.36
N PHE A 193 1.71 2.21 16.20
CA PHE A 193 0.49 2.69 16.85
C PHE A 193 0.02 1.68 17.87
N LEU A 194 -0.05 2.12 19.14
CA LEU A 194 -0.46 1.33 20.27
C LEU A 194 -1.74 1.90 20.89
N ASP A 195 -2.71 1.03 21.07
CA ASP A 195 -3.97 1.35 21.73
C ASP A 195 -4.00 0.74 23.11
N GLU A 196 -4.48 1.52 24.10
CA GLU A 196 -4.72 1.02 25.44
C GLU A 196 -5.94 0.09 25.46
N LYS A 197 -5.78 -1.06 26.08
CA LYS A 197 -6.88 -1.97 26.39
C LYS A 197 -6.61 -2.68 27.71
N ASN A 198 -7.51 -2.50 28.68
CA ASN A 198 -7.38 -3.05 30.02
C ASN A 198 -6.05 -2.61 30.70
N GLY A 199 -5.72 -1.33 30.59
CA GLY A 199 -4.51 -0.75 31.20
C GLY A 199 -3.19 -1.14 30.53
N LYS A 200 -3.23 -1.75 29.33
CA LYS A 200 -2.01 -2.15 28.60
C LYS A 200 -2.05 -1.63 27.17
N PHE A 201 -0.94 -1.02 26.75
CA PHE A 201 -0.74 -0.59 25.37
C PHE A 201 -0.31 -1.77 24.48
N LYS A 202 -1.01 -1.96 23.37
CA LYS A 202 -0.71 -3.00 22.39
C LYS A 202 -1.16 -2.62 20.98
N VAL A 203 -0.60 -3.27 19.98
CA VAL A 203 -1.09 -3.15 18.61
C VAL A 203 -2.44 -3.85 18.50
N ILE A 204 -3.49 -3.08 18.11
CA ILE A 204 -4.80 -3.62 17.75
C ILE A 204 -4.93 -3.48 16.23
N SER A 205 -5.00 -4.61 15.53
CA SER A 205 -4.79 -4.69 14.09
C SER A 205 -5.61 -3.67 13.26
N PHE A 206 -6.91 -3.57 13.47
CA PHE A 206 -7.75 -2.67 12.67
C PHE A 206 -7.52 -1.18 13.04
N TYR A 207 -7.25 -0.86 14.31
CA TYR A 207 -6.88 0.49 14.72
C TYR A 207 -5.51 0.89 14.15
N ALA A 208 -4.53 0.00 14.22
CA ALA A 208 -3.21 0.26 13.66
C ALA A 208 -3.27 0.46 12.13
N LYS A 209 -4.10 -0.30 11.41
CA LYS A 209 -4.31 -0.08 9.98
C LYS A 209 -4.91 1.30 9.70
N LYS A 210 -5.97 1.68 10.42
CA LYS A 210 -6.57 3.01 10.27
C LYS A 210 -5.57 4.12 10.61
N ALA A 211 -4.81 3.96 11.68
CA ALA A 211 -3.79 4.92 12.11
C ALA A 211 -2.70 5.14 11.06
N ARG A 212 -2.29 4.09 10.34
CA ARG A 212 -1.36 4.22 9.19
C ARG A 212 -1.96 5.08 8.08
N GLY A 213 -3.24 4.94 7.80
CA GLY A 213 -3.96 5.82 6.87
C GLY A 213 -4.04 7.25 7.36
N LEU A 214 -4.37 7.46 8.64
CA LEU A 214 -4.40 8.79 9.27
C LEU A 214 -3.02 9.47 9.24
N MET A 215 -1.94 8.75 9.51
CA MET A 215 -0.57 9.26 9.41
C MET A 215 -0.22 9.64 7.98
N SER A 216 -0.57 8.77 7.01
CA SER A 216 -0.35 9.09 5.59
C SER A 216 -1.08 10.35 5.18
N ARG A 217 -2.36 10.51 5.58
CA ARG A 217 -3.15 11.72 5.36
C ARG A 217 -2.51 12.94 6.02
N PHE A 218 -2.09 12.82 7.28
CA PHE A 218 -1.44 13.91 8.03
C PHE A 218 -0.18 14.43 7.34
N ILE A 219 0.66 13.52 6.84
CA ILE A 219 1.86 13.87 6.08
C ILE A 219 1.48 14.62 4.80
N ILE A 220 0.48 14.13 4.06
CA ILE A 220 0.05 14.69 2.77
C ILE A 220 -0.57 16.08 2.96
N GLU A 221 -1.56 16.22 3.83
CA GLU A 221 -2.26 17.50 4.07
C GLU A 221 -1.34 18.61 4.58
N ASN A 222 -0.33 18.26 5.38
CA ASN A 222 0.63 19.22 5.92
C ASN A 222 1.91 19.29 5.09
N GLN A 223 2.01 18.55 3.98
CA GLN A 223 3.18 18.50 3.08
C GLN A 223 4.50 18.30 3.84
N LEU A 224 4.51 17.35 4.79
CA LEU A 224 5.66 17.12 5.66
C LEU A 224 6.81 16.48 4.87
N THR A 225 8.00 17.06 5.01
CA THR A 225 9.21 16.59 4.32
C THR A 225 10.32 16.15 5.27
N GLN A 226 10.18 16.43 6.57
CA GLN A 226 11.18 16.11 7.58
C GLN A 226 10.63 15.10 8.59
N PRO A 227 11.38 14.03 8.94
CA PRO A 227 10.90 12.97 9.83
C PRO A 227 10.55 13.45 11.25
N GLU A 228 11.22 14.50 11.74
CA GLU A 228 10.96 15.08 13.08
C GLU A 228 9.54 15.64 13.19
N GLN A 229 8.97 16.09 12.07
CA GLN A 229 7.60 16.63 12.02
C GLN A 229 6.55 15.54 12.30
N LEU A 230 6.87 14.26 12.13
CA LEU A 230 5.95 13.15 12.43
C LEU A 230 5.57 13.12 13.92
N ALA A 231 6.44 13.59 14.81
CA ALA A 231 6.18 13.64 16.25
C ALA A 231 5.00 14.57 16.62
N THR A 232 4.57 15.44 15.72
CA THR A 232 3.41 16.32 15.91
C THR A 232 2.07 15.68 15.55
N PHE A 233 2.06 14.41 15.14
CA PHE A 233 0.83 13.67 14.80
C PHE A 233 -0.07 13.50 16.02
N ASP A 234 -1.32 13.96 15.91
CA ASP A 234 -2.32 14.01 16.99
C ASP A 234 -3.72 13.50 16.61
N ARG A 235 -3.85 12.82 15.47
CA ARG A 235 -5.15 12.42 14.95
C ARG A 235 -5.80 11.32 15.78
N GLU A 236 -7.12 11.45 16.00
CA GLU A 236 -7.96 10.48 16.73
C GLU A 236 -7.42 10.10 18.13
N GLY A 237 -6.76 11.03 18.82
CA GLY A 237 -6.27 10.82 20.19
C GLY A 237 -4.92 10.10 20.30
N TYR A 238 -4.25 9.81 19.18
CA TYR A 238 -2.86 9.36 19.23
C TYR A 238 -1.93 10.49 19.63
N ALA A 239 -0.95 10.17 20.47
CA ALA A 239 0.11 11.09 20.86
C ALA A 239 1.47 10.40 20.77
N PHE A 240 2.48 11.16 20.36
CA PHE A 240 3.86 10.69 20.30
C PHE A 240 4.42 10.38 21.69
N ASP A 241 5.01 9.21 21.84
CA ASP A 241 5.70 8.79 23.06
C ASP A 241 7.22 8.76 22.83
N SER A 242 7.90 9.83 23.22
CA SER A 242 9.36 9.96 23.04
C SER A 242 10.14 8.94 23.85
N ALA A 243 9.63 8.51 25.03
CA ALA A 243 10.30 7.54 25.88
C ALA A 243 10.26 6.11 25.32
N ALA A 244 9.23 5.81 24.53
CA ALA A 244 9.08 4.51 23.86
C ALA A 244 9.65 4.49 22.42
N SER A 245 10.09 5.65 21.92
CA SER A 245 10.58 5.81 20.54
C SER A 245 12.10 5.76 20.47
N GLY A 246 12.61 5.42 19.27
CA GLY A 246 14.03 5.46 18.93
C GLY A 246 14.25 6.15 17.58
N ASP A 247 15.46 6.07 17.04
CA ASP A 247 15.85 6.77 15.82
C ASP A 247 15.11 6.31 14.57
N SER A 248 14.67 5.05 14.53
CA SER A 248 13.99 4.45 13.37
C SER A 248 12.57 3.98 13.66
N GLU A 249 12.14 3.94 14.91
CA GLU A 249 10.81 3.53 15.31
C GLU A 249 10.16 4.62 16.17
N LEU A 250 9.07 5.20 15.68
CA LEU A 250 8.33 6.27 16.35
C LEU A 250 7.02 5.69 16.91
N VAL A 251 6.88 5.71 18.22
CA VAL A 251 5.73 5.13 18.93
C VAL A 251 4.68 6.20 19.20
N PHE A 252 3.45 5.90 18.80
CA PHE A 252 2.27 6.72 19.06
C PHE A 252 1.29 5.91 19.90
N LYS A 253 0.82 6.50 20.99
CA LYS A 253 -0.10 5.86 21.92
C LYS A 253 -1.44 6.56 21.94
N ARG A 254 -2.50 5.76 22.08
CA ARG A 254 -3.86 6.23 22.28
C ARG A 254 -4.45 5.55 23.50
N HIS A 255 -4.95 6.34 24.46
CA HIS A 255 -5.64 5.85 25.63
C HIS A 255 -7.02 5.27 25.26
N GLU A 256 -7.53 4.37 26.11
CA GLU A 256 -8.84 3.78 25.97
C GLU A 256 -9.91 4.89 26.01
N GLN A 257 -10.82 4.87 25.01
CA GLN A 257 -11.90 5.85 24.84
C GLN A 257 -13.24 5.30 25.28
#